data_4b84936d134cf0f57e60981977ee02c0
#
_entry.id   4b84936d134cf0f57e60981977ee02c0
#
_cell.length_a   1.000
_cell.length_b   1.000
_cell.length_c   1.000
_cell.angle_alpha   90.00
_cell.angle_beta   90.00
_cell.angle_gamma   90.00
#
_symmetry.space_group_name_H-M   'P 1'
#
loop_
_entity.id
_entity.type
_entity.pdbx_description
1 polymer ?
#
loop_
_entity_poly.entity_id
_entity_poly.type
_entity_poly.pdbx_seq_one_letter_code
_entity_poly.pdbx_strand_id
1 'polypeptide(L)'
;MKTLSVAPAGTRQSVADVVVATGGGQPEAGELRARARAFAEPLLAGETTASGENVLTHADAVADILAGIGGSEAIQAAAYLSYASAQLNRPEEVIGKAFGDSLARLALETARLEQLQQRSRASRQQLSADTEQASQQTEFVRKMLLAFSRDLRVVLLRLASRLQTLRYYAAARRPPPPGLLRESHEVFAPLANRLGIWQIKWEMEDLVFRAQEPDTYRHIASLLDEKRVERELALEQRRAAIEAALRAQGIDASVSGRPKHISSIVRKMRGKSLGFEQVFDVRALRILVPTVVDCYTALGWVHQHFTPVPEEFDDYIARPKPNGYRSLHTVVRDADG
;
A
#
# COMPACT_ATOMS: atom_id res chain seq x y z
N MET A 1 -6.12 -9.70 23.79
CA MET A 1 -7.14 -9.91 22.72
C MET A 1 -6.50 -9.70 21.37
N LYS A 2 -6.64 -10.64 20.46
CA LYS A 2 -5.91 -10.63 19.18
C LYS A 2 -6.90 -10.75 18.03
N THR A 3 -6.74 -9.91 17.00
CA THR A 3 -7.53 -9.98 15.77
C THR A 3 -6.87 -10.98 14.82
N LEU A 4 -7.59 -12.01 14.43
CA LEU A 4 -7.21 -12.96 13.38
C LEU A 4 -7.97 -12.59 12.10
N SER A 5 -7.25 -12.51 10.98
CA SER A 5 -7.83 -12.30 9.66
C SER A 5 -7.48 -13.50 8.80
N VAL A 6 -8.50 -14.21 8.29
CA VAL A 6 -8.36 -15.36 7.40
C VAL A 6 -8.92 -14.99 6.03
N ALA A 7 -8.13 -15.14 4.97
CA ALA A 7 -8.54 -14.83 3.61
C ALA A 7 -8.06 -15.90 2.63
N PRO A 8 -8.89 -16.27 1.60
CA PRO A 8 -8.48 -17.22 0.57
C PRO A 8 -7.39 -16.62 -0.34
N ALA A 9 -6.36 -17.41 -0.62
CA ALA A 9 -5.31 -17.06 -1.56
C ALA A 9 -5.76 -17.39 -2.98
N GLY A 10 -6.72 -16.71 -3.51
CA GLY A 10 -7.08 -16.97 -4.90
C GLY A 10 -8.56 -16.95 -5.25
N THR A 11 -9.25 -15.90 -4.91
CA THR A 11 -10.60 -15.72 -5.47
C THR A 11 -10.81 -14.27 -5.88
N ARG A 12 -10.86 -14.10 -7.16
CA ARG A 12 -10.83 -12.89 -7.97
C ARG A 12 -9.47 -12.19 -7.85
N GLN A 13 -8.78 -12.27 -8.98
CA GLN A 13 -7.66 -11.43 -9.31
C GLN A 13 -7.86 -10.10 -8.60
N SER A 14 -7.02 -9.85 -7.59
CA SER A 14 -6.87 -8.50 -7.09
C SER A 14 -6.57 -7.63 -8.32
N VAL A 15 -6.79 -6.35 -8.25
CA VAL A 15 -6.41 -5.47 -9.35
C VAL A 15 -4.90 -5.66 -9.69
N ALA A 16 -4.09 -6.08 -8.72
CA ALA A 16 -2.72 -6.53 -8.93
C ALA A 16 -2.64 -7.79 -9.83
N ASP A 17 -3.54 -8.78 -9.67
CA ASP A 17 -3.53 -10.00 -10.49
C ASP A 17 -3.93 -9.74 -11.94
N VAL A 18 -4.85 -8.81 -12.20
CA VAL A 18 -5.21 -8.36 -13.57
C VAL A 18 -4.03 -7.68 -14.25
N VAL A 19 -3.21 -6.94 -13.51
CA VAL A 19 -2.00 -6.26 -14.02
C VAL A 19 -0.87 -7.26 -14.30
N VAL A 20 -0.82 -8.39 -13.57
CA VAL A 20 0.16 -9.48 -13.79
C VAL A 20 -0.15 -10.28 -15.07
N ALA A 21 -1.44 -10.48 -15.43
CA ALA A 21 -1.86 -11.40 -16.49
C ALA A 21 -1.73 -10.87 -17.94
N THR A 22 -1.39 -9.60 -18.17
CA THR A 22 -1.36 -9.00 -19.53
C THR A 22 0.01 -8.90 -20.19
N GLY A 23 1.02 -9.63 -19.71
CA GLY A 23 2.38 -9.65 -20.26
C GLY A 23 2.66 -10.92 -21.09
N GLY A 24 2.55 -10.85 -22.40
CA GLY A 24 2.98 -11.93 -23.30
C GLY A 24 4.50 -12.01 -23.43
N GLY A 25 5.04 -13.26 -23.36
CA GLY A 25 6.44 -13.61 -23.66
C GLY A 25 7.41 -13.30 -22.50
N GLN A 26 7.81 -14.34 -21.73
CA GLN A 26 8.71 -14.20 -20.59
C GLN A 26 10.17 -14.00 -21.04
N PRO A 27 10.81 -12.84 -20.72
CA PRO A 27 12.23 -12.82 -20.42
C PRO A 27 12.43 -13.41 -19.00
N GLU A 28 13.64 -13.88 -18.69
CA GLU A 28 13.97 -14.40 -17.35
C GLU A 28 13.58 -13.38 -16.26
N ALA A 29 13.05 -13.89 -15.13
CA ALA A 29 12.51 -13.03 -14.07
C ALA A 29 13.58 -12.05 -13.56
N GLY A 30 13.30 -10.74 -13.60
CA GLY A 30 14.20 -9.65 -13.21
C GLY A 30 14.91 -8.92 -14.36
N GLU A 31 14.95 -9.48 -15.56
CA GLU A 31 15.72 -8.91 -16.69
C GLU A 31 15.15 -7.57 -17.18
N LEU A 32 13.83 -7.47 -17.32
CA LEU A 32 13.19 -6.26 -17.85
C LEU A 32 13.35 -5.07 -16.89
N ARG A 33 13.19 -5.30 -15.59
CA ARG A 33 13.42 -4.28 -14.57
C ARG A 33 14.88 -3.82 -14.56
N ALA A 34 15.83 -4.77 -14.59
CA ALA A 34 17.26 -4.46 -14.59
C ALA A 34 17.68 -3.65 -15.84
N ARG A 35 17.17 -4.00 -17.02
CA ARG A 35 17.40 -3.27 -18.25
C ARG A 35 16.84 -1.85 -18.19
N ALA A 36 15.62 -1.68 -17.67
CA ALA A 36 15.01 -0.35 -17.54
C ALA A 36 15.77 0.53 -16.54
N ARG A 37 16.26 -0.06 -15.44
CA ARG A 37 17.11 0.62 -14.47
C ARG A 37 18.43 1.08 -15.10
N ALA A 38 19.14 0.18 -15.79
CA ALA A 38 20.39 0.49 -16.46
C ALA A 38 20.24 1.57 -17.55
N PHE A 39 19.13 1.55 -18.28
CA PHE A 39 18.78 2.60 -19.25
C PHE A 39 18.56 3.96 -18.58
N ALA A 40 17.86 3.98 -17.45
CA ALA A 40 17.48 5.20 -16.74
C ALA A 40 18.64 5.80 -15.92
N GLU A 41 19.58 5.00 -15.43
CA GLU A 41 20.67 5.42 -14.54
C GLU A 41 21.47 6.62 -15.05
N PRO A 42 22.03 6.64 -16.27
CA PRO A 42 22.77 7.78 -16.77
C PRO A 42 21.92 9.04 -16.94
N LEU A 43 20.61 8.90 -17.09
CA LEU A 43 19.67 10.01 -17.27
C LEU A 43 19.21 10.61 -15.94
N LEU A 44 19.20 9.81 -14.86
CA LEU A 44 18.57 10.17 -13.59
C LEU A 44 19.57 10.37 -12.44
N ALA A 45 20.83 9.93 -12.57
CA ALA A 45 21.80 9.92 -11.48
C ALA A 45 22.05 11.31 -10.85
N GLY A 46 21.99 12.39 -11.66
CA GLY A 46 22.16 13.77 -11.21
C GLY A 46 20.87 14.51 -10.86
N GLU A 47 19.72 13.89 -11.10
CA GLU A 47 18.42 14.54 -10.97
C GLU A 47 17.83 14.39 -9.56
N THR A 48 17.07 15.39 -9.13
CA THR A 48 16.35 15.37 -7.85
C THR A 48 14.87 15.65 -8.04
N THR A 49 14.05 14.96 -7.25
CA THR A 49 12.60 15.21 -7.17
C THR A 49 12.32 16.56 -6.49
N ALA A 50 11.10 17.04 -6.58
CA ALA A 50 10.65 18.22 -5.84
C ALA A 50 10.79 18.09 -4.30
N SER A 51 10.88 16.88 -3.77
CA SER A 51 11.15 16.62 -2.35
C SER A 51 12.64 16.71 -1.99
N GLY A 52 13.53 16.73 -2.99
CA GLY A 52 14.99 16.70 -2.83
C GLY A 52 15.59 15.29 -2.78
N GLU A 53 14.78 14.25 -3.02
CA GLU A 53 15.26 12.87 -3.18
C GLU A 53 15.90 12.69 -4.56
N ASN A 54 17.00 11.92 -4.64
CA ASN A 54 17.56 11.54 -5.94
C ASN A 54 16.53 10.74 -6.75
N VAL A 55 16.35 11.06 -8.03
CA VAL A 55 15.28 10.47 -8.86
C VAL A 55 15.51 9.00 -9.12
N LEU A 56 16.75 8.54 -9.29
CA LEU A 56 17.05 7.11 -9.48
C LEU A 56 16.73 6.32 -8.21
N THR A 57 17.14 6.82 -7.04
CA THR A 57 16.82 6.22 -5.74
C THR A 57 15.30 6.17 -5.51
N HIS A 58 14.59 7.23 -5.89
CA HIS A 58 13.13 7.27 -5.85
C HIS A 58 12.50 6.21 -6.76
N ALA A 59 12.99 6.06 -7.99
CA ALA A 59 12.52 5.07 -8.94
C ALA A 59 12.79 3.63 -8.46
N ASP A 60 13.98 3.37 -7.86
CA ASP A 60 14.31 2.09 -7.23
C ASP A 60 13.26 1.73 -6.16
N ALA A 61 12.99 2.66 -5.25
CA ALA A 61 12.02 2.45 -4.17
C ALA A 61 10.57 2.31 -4.68
N VAL A 62 10.19 3.04 -5.72
CA VAL A 62 8.87 2.88 -6.38
C VAL A 62 8.74 1.49 -7.00
N ALA A 63 9.78 1.00 -7.68
CA ALA A 63 9.78 -0.35 -8.25
C ALA A 63 9.68 -1.42 -7.16
N ASP A 64 10.35 -1.24 -6.01
CA ASP A 64 10.27 -2.13 -4.86
C ASP A 64 8.87 -2.14 -4.22
N ILE A 65 8.23 -0.98 -4.08
CA ILE A 65 6.84 -0.88 -3.61
C ILE A 65 5.90 -1.65 -4.54
N LEU A 66 6.08 -1.49 -5.86
CA LEU A 66 5.27 -2.19 -6.86
C LEU A 66 5.49 -3.70 -6.82
N ALA A 67 6.75 -4.15 -6.68
CA ALA A 67 7.07 -5.57 -6.48
C ALA A 67 6.41 -6.13 -5.22
N GLY A 68 6.48 -5.39 -4.11
CA GLY A 68 5.89 -5.77 -2.82
C GLY A 68 4.37 -5.93 -2.82
N ILE A 69 3.67 -5.30 -3.77
CA ILE A 69 2.22 -5.47 -3.97
C ILE A 69 1.88 -6.46 -5.09
N GLY A 70 2.86 -7.20 -5.63
CA GLY A 70 2.68 -8.19 -6.69
C GLY A 70 2.64 -7.60 -8.12
N GLY A 71 3.13 -6.38 -8.30
CA GLY A 71 3.21 -5.75 -9.62
C GLY A 71 4.19 -6.48 -10.56
N SER A 72 3.79 -6.66 -11.82
CA SER A 72 4.62 -7.31 -12.85
C SER A 72 5.92 -6.53 -13.11
N GLU A 73 6.92 -7.19 -13.71
CA GLU A 73 8.16 -6.51 -14.11
C GLU A 73 7.93 -5.35 -15.07
N ALA A 74 6.90 -5.42 -15.88
CA ALA A 74 6.54 -4.34 -16.80
C ALA A 74 6.17 -3.05 -16.06
N ILE A 75 5.41 -3.12 -14.97
CA ILE A 75 5.07 -1.93 -14.18
C ILE A 75 6.28 -1.46 -13.34
N GLN A 76 7.14 -2.38 -12.87
CA GLN A 76 8.38 -2.04 -12.18
C GLN A 76 9.36 -1.32 -13.13
N ALA A 77 9.51 -1.80 -14.36
CA ALA A 77 10.30 -1.15 -15.41
C ALA A 77 9.75 0.25 -15.76
N ALA A 78 8.42 0.38 -15.85
CA ALA A 78 7.78 1.66 -16.13
C ALA A 78 8.05 2.73 -15.04
N ALA A 79 8.36 2.34 -13.80
CA ALA A 79 8.78 3.27 -12.76
C ALA A 79 10.04 4.06 -13.18
N TYR A 80 11.05 3.39 -13.72
CA TYR A 80 12.27 4.04 -14.21
C TYR A 80 12.01 4.85 -15.50
N LEU A 81 11.29 4.25 -16.44
CA LEU A 81 11.06 4.83 -17.76
C LEU A 81 10.19 6.09 -17.69
N SER A 82 9.27 6.19 -16.73
CA SER A 82 8.44 7.39 -16.54
C SER A 82 9.28 8.61 -16.16
N TYR A 83 10.27 8.45 -15.28
CA TYR A 83 11.18 9.54 -14.93
C TYR A 83 12.21 9.81 -16.04
N ALA A 84 12.76 8.76 -16.65
CA ALA A 84 13.71 8.90 -17.76
C ALA A 84 13.09 9.63 -18.96
N SER A 85 11.79 9.49 -19.18
CA SER A 85 11.08 10.14 -20.30
C SER A 85 11.20 11.66 -20.30
N ALA A 86 11.35 12.28 -19.12
CA ALA A 86 11.51 13.73 -18.99
C ALA A 86 12.89 14.25 -19.50
N GLN A 87 13.88 13.36 -19.59
CA GLN A 87 15.24 13.67 -20.00
C GLN A 87 15.51 13.36 -21.48
N LEU A 88 14.51 12.85 -22.20
CA LEU A 88 14.62 12.44 -23.60
C LEU A 88 13.94 13.43 -24.54
N ASN A 89 14.58 13.73 -25.68
CA ASN A 89 14.00 14.60 -26.71
C ASN A 89 12.80 13.97 -27.44
N ARG A 90 12.83 12.64 -27.65
CA ARG A 90 11.78 11.86 -28.31
C ARG A 90 11.47 10.62 -27.48
N PRO A 91 10.87 10.78 -26.30
CA PRO A 91 10.74 9.67 -25.34
C PRO A 91 9.89 8.50 -25.88
N GLU A 92 8.84 8.77 -26.67
CA GLU A 92 7.98 7.74 -27.25
C GLU A 92 8.76 6.84 -28.22
N GLU A 93 9.54 7.44 -29.12
CA GLU A 93 10.34 6.72 -30.10
C GLU A 93 11.49 5.94 -29.42
N VAL A 94 12.22 6.57 -28.52
CA VAL A 94 13.38 5.97 -27.86
C VAL A 94 12.96 4.82 -26.94
N ILE A 95 11.97 5.03 -26.08
CA ILE A 95 11.47 4.00 -25.17
C ILE A 95 10.73 2.90 -25.98
N GLY A 96 9.97 3.27 -27.01
CA GLY A 96 9.27 2.32 -27.85
C GLY A 96 10.21 1.34 -28.57
N LYS A 97 11.33 1.84 -29.13
CA LYS A 97 12.36 0.99 -29.74
C LYS A 97 13.08 0.08 -28.76
N ALA A 98 13.35 0.56 -27.54
CA ALA A 98 14.13 -0.18 -26.55
C ALA A 98 13.29 -1.17 -25.72
N PHE A 99 12.02 -0.85 -25.43
CA PHE A 99 11.16 -1.57 -24.49
C PHE A 99 9.77 -1.93 -25.02
N GLY A 100 9.44 -1.48 -26.23
CA GLY A 100 8.14 -1.69 -26.87
C GLY A 100 7.12 -0.59 -26.55
N ASP A 101 6.14 -0.42 -27.48
CA ASP A 101 5.16 0.66 -27.47
C ASP A 101 4.25 0.65 -26.22
N SER A 102 3.97 -0.53 -25.68
CA SER A 102 3.14 -0.66 -24.47
C SER A 102 3.79 0.00 -23.25
N LEU A 103 5.09 -0.24 -23.05
CA LEU A 103 5.85 0.38 -21.95
C LEU A 103 6.11 1.86 -22.21
N ALA A 104 6.38 2.27 -23.46
CA ALA A 104 6.53 3.67 -23.81
C ALA A 104 5.25 4.46 -23.47
N ARG A 105 4.09 3.95 -23.87
CA ARG A 105 2.80 4.57 -23.57
C ARG A 105 2.55 4.68 -22.08
N LEU A 106 2.75 3.60 -21.32
CA LEU A 106 2.59 3.59 -19.86
C LEU A 106 3.50 4.62 -19.18
N ALA A 107 4.78 4.67 -19.56
CA ALA A 107 5.74 5.63 -19.02
C ALA A 107 5.34 7.08 -19.30
N LEU A 108 4.95 7.38 -20.54
CA LEU A 108 4.56 8.73 -20.96
C LEU A 108 3.24 9.18 -20.30
N GLU A 109 2.24 8.32 -20.22
CA GLU A 109 0.99 8.65 -19.52
C GLU A 109 1.22 8.94 -18.04
N THR A 110 2.10 8.15 -17.40
CA THR A 110 2.51 8.37 -16.00
C THR A 110 3.20 9.71 -15.82
N ALA A 111 4.18 10.03 -16.67
CA ALA A 111 4.91 11.30 -16.65
C ALA A 111 3.99 12.50 -16.89
N ARG A 112 3.07 12.40 -17.85
CA ARG A 112 2.06 13.46 -18.11
C ARG A 112 1.18 13.73 -16.92
N LEU A 113 0.71 12.70 -16.24
CA LEU A 113 -0.12 12.85 -15.04
C LEU A 113 0.66 13.50 -13.89
N GLU A 114 1.95 13.18 -13.75
CA GLU A 114 2.83 13.82 -12.77
C GLU A 114 3.04 15.31 -13.06
N GLN A 115 3.33 15.67 -14.31
CA GLN A 115 3.50 17.07 -14.71
C GLN A 115 2.22 17.89 -14.48
N LEU A 116 1.05 17.34 -14.79
CA LEU A 116 -0.23 17.99 -14.52
C LEU A 116 -0.44 18.25 -13.02
N GLN A 117 -0.06 17.29 -12.19
CA GLN A 117 -0.13 17.43 -10.73
C GLN A 117 0.84 18.50 -10.21
N GLN A 118 2.07 18.53 -10.72
CA GLN A 118 3.06 19.54 -10.34
C GLN A 118 2.61 20.95 -10.73
N ARG A 119 2.10 21.14 -11.94
CA ARG A 119 1.53 22.42 -12.40
C ARG A 119 0.37 22.88 -11.55
N SER A 120 -0.55 21.98 -11.21
CA SER A 120 -1.67 22.27 -10.30
C SER A 120 -1.21 22.75 -8.92
N ARG A 121 -0.09 22.19 -8.40
CA ARG A 121 0.50 22.64 -7.13
C ARG A 121 1.19 23.98 -7.21
N ALA A 122 1.97 24.23 -8.27
CA ALA A 122 2.65 25.50 -8.48
C ALA A 122 1.66 26.68 -8.58
N SER A 123 0.55 26.47 -9.30
CA SER A 123 -0.53 27.48 -9.40
C SER A 123 -1.18 27.79 -8.05
N ARG A 124 -1.31 26.80 -7.16
CA ARG A 124 -1.88 26.99 -5.80
C ARG A 124 -0.99 27.82 -4.88
N GLN A 125 0.31 27.83 -5.07
CA GLN A 125 1.23 28.63 -4.25
C GLN A 125 1.17 30.12 -4.60
N GLN A 126 0.60 30.46 -5.76
CA GLN A 126 0.52 31.83 -6.27
C GLN A 126 -0.86 32.51 -6.06
N LEU A 127 -1.91 31.76 -5.73
CA LEU A 127 -3.28 32.27 -5.65
C LEU A 127 -3.85 32.11 -4.22
N SER A 128 -4.42 33.18 -3.73
CA SER A 128 -5.08 33.25 -2.41
C SER A 128 -6.49 32.62 -2.45
N ALA A 129 -6.73 31.71 -1.50
CA ALA A 129 -7.97 31.33 -0.81
C ALA A 129 -9.17 30.70 -1.55
N ASP A 130 -9.54 29.58 -1.02
CA ASP A 130 -10.82 28.91 -0.76
C ASP A 130 -11.71 28.39 -1.92
N THR A 131 -12.12 29.12 -2.90
CA THR A 131 -13.10 28.64 -3.90
C THR A 131 -12.42 27.93 -5.10
N GLU A 132 -11.25 28.37 -5.51
CA GLU A 132 -10.47 27.76 -6.57
C GLU A 132 -9.82 26.43 -6.15
N GLN A 133 -9.53 26.26 -4.87
CA GLN A 133 -8.94 25.02 -4.33
C GLN A 133 -9.85 23.81 -4.49
N ALA A 134 -11.15 23.97 -4.22
CA ALA A 134 -12.15 22.90 -4.39
C ALA A 134 -12.30 22.50 -5.87
N SER A 135 -12.31 23.47 -6.78
CA SER A 135 -12.39 23.24 -8.23
C SER A 135 -11.16 22.49 -8.77
N GLN A 136 -9.94 22.89 -8.37
CA GLN A 136 -8.71 22.27 -8.82
C GLN A 136 -8.51 20.86 -8.24
N GLN A 137 -8.97 20.60 -7.02
CA GLN A 137 -8.96 19.26 -6.43
C GLN A 137 -9.93 18.34 -7.16
N THR A 138 -11.11 18.83 -7.49
CA THR A 138 -12.11 18.09 -8.30
C THR A 138 -11.55 17.76 -9.68
N GLU A 139 -10.87 18.70 -10.33
CA GLU A 139 -10.26 18.46 -11.65
C GLU A 139 -9.09 17.48 -11.58
N PHE A 140 -8.28 17.51 -10.54
CA PHE A 140 -7.21 16.53 -10.32
C PHE A 140 -7.78 15.12 -10.08
N VAL A 141 -8.80 14.99 -9.22
CA VAL A 141 -9.50 13.73 -8.99
C VAL A 141 -10.14 13.22 -10.28
N ARG A 142 -10.76 14.09 -11.06
CA ARG A 142 -11.35 13.76 -12.36
C ARG A 142 -10.29 13.23 -13.33
N LYS A 143 -9.12 13.88 -13.44
CA LYS A 143 -8.01 13.42 -14.30
C LYS A 143 -7.43 12.09 -13.83
N MET A 144 -7.30 11.90 -12.52
CA MET A 144 -6.91 10.60 -11.94
C MET A 144 -7.93 9.51 -12.28
N LEU A 145 -9.23 9.80 -12.16
CA LEU A 145 -10.29 8.85 -12.51
C LEU A 145 -10.33 8.54 -14.01
N LEU A 146 -10.05 9.52 -14.87
CA LEU A 146 -9.94 9.31 -16.31
C LEU A 146 -8.70 8.46 -16.68
N ALA A 147 -7.56 8.67 -16.01
CA ALA A 147 -6.39 7.82 -16.16
C ALA A 147 -6.69 6.38 -15.70
N PHE A 148 -7.41 6.23 -14.58
CA PHE A 148 -7.88 4.94 -14.08
C PHE A 148 -8.75 4.17 -15.10
N SER A 149 -9.59 4.88 -15.86
CA SER A 149 -10.44 4.26 -16.87
C SER A 149 -9.68 3.78 -18.11
N ARG A 150 -8.45 4.28 -18.34
CA ARG A 150 -7.61 3.94 -19.49
C ARG A 150 -6.58 2.87 -19.16
N ASP A 151 -5.77 3.07 -18.15
CA ASP A 151 -4.76 2.12 -17.70
C ASP A 151 -4.53 2.22 -16.19
N LEU A 152 -4.95 1.19 -15.47
CA LEU A 152 -4.82 1.11 -14.02
C LEU A 152 -3.36 1.16 -13.54
N ARG A 153 -2.42 0.70 -14.37
CA ARG A 153 -0.99 0.68 -14.03
C ARG A 153 -0.44 2.09 -13.77
N VAL A 154 -0.97 3.10 -14.51
CA VAL A 154 -0.62 4.52 -14.29
C VAL A 154 -0.97 4.94 -12.85
N VAL A 155 -2.13 4.52 -12.37
CA VAL A 155 -2.57 4.86 -11.01
C VAL A 155 -1.73 4.15 -9.96
N LEU A 156 -1.36 2.88 -10.18
CA LEU A 156 -0.48 2.13 -9.28
C LEU A 156 0.89 2.78 -9.17
N LEU A 157 1.49 3.20 -10.30
CA LEU A 157 2.74 3.96 -10.33
C LEU A 157 2.65 5.26 -9.51
N ARG A 158 1.55 6.00 -9.66
CA ARG A 158 1.32 7.25 -8.93
C ARG A 158 1.12 7.03 -7.42
N LEU A 159 0.42 5.97 -7.04
CA LEU A 159 0.26 5.57 -5.63
C LEU A 159 1.60 5.19 -4.99
N ALA A 160 2.40 4.38 -5.68
CA ALA A 160 3.72 3.98 -5.20
C ALA A 160 4.69 5.16 -5.09
N SER A 161 4.73 6.05 -6.09
CA SER A 161 5.53 7.28 -6.07
C SER A 161 5.12 8.22 -4.92
N ARG A 162 3.81 8.38 -4.67
CA ARG A 162 3.33 9.18 -3.54
C ARG A 162 3.74 8.59 -2.20
N LEU A 163 3.63 7.28 -2.05
CA LEU A 163 4.06 6.59 -0.84
C LEU A 163 5.56 6.78 -0.60
N GLN A 164 6.39 6.62 -1.65
CA GLN A 164 7.83 6.84 -1.55
C GLN A 164 8.17 8.29 -1.16
N THR A 165 7.48 9.26 -1.74
CA THR A 165 7.67 10.68 -1.36
C THR A 165 7.42 10.88 0.13
N LEU A 166 6.35 10.30 0.70
CA LEU A 166 6.07 10.39 2.14
C LEU A 166 7.13 9.65 2.97
N ARG A 167 7.59 8.48 2.54
CA ARG A 167 8.70 7.74 3.18
C ARG A 167 9.98 8.58 3.24
N TYR A 168 10.31 9.25 2.12
CA TYR A 168 11.48 10.12 2.06
C TYR A 168 11.41 11.27 3.06
N TYR A 169 10.28 12.00 3.14
CA TYR A 169 10.11 13.04 4.15
C TYR A 169 10.24 12.52 5.58
N ALA A 170 9.67 11.35 5.85
CA ALA A 170 9.75 10.72 7.16
C ALA A 170 11.18 10.29 7.54
N ALA A 171 11.94 9.73 6.57
CA ALA A 171 13.33 9.32 6.76
C ALA A 171 14.26 10.53 6.92
N ALA A 172 14.05 11.58 6.11
CA ALA A 172 14.80 12.83 6.19
C ALA A 172 14.43 13.69 7.41
N ARG A 173 13.45 13.28 8.20
CA ARG A 173 12.91 14.04 9.35
C ARG A 173 12.48 15.47 8.98
N ARG A 174 12.00 15.66 7.76
CA ARG A 174 11.52 16.94 7.24
C ARG A 174 9.98 16.94 7.18
N PRO A 175 9.33 18.05 7.54
CA PRO A 175 7.87 18.13 7.43
C PRO A 175 7.47 18.17 5.94
N PRO A 176 6.55 17.29 5.50
CA PRO A 176 5.99 17.38 4.17
C PRO A 176 5.14 18.65 4.00
N PRO A 177 5.07 19.24 2.79
CA PRO A 177 4.18 20.36 2.52
C PRO A 177 2.72 20.02 2.87
N PRO A 178 1.94 20.95 3.48
CA PRO A 178 0.55 20.70 3.88
C PRO A 178 -0.35 20.22 2.74
N GLY A 179 -0.18 20.77 1.53
CA GLY A 179 -0.90 20.34 0.35
C GLY A 179 -0.62 18.88 -0.06
N LEU A 180 0.62 18.40 0.15
CA LEU A 180 0.99 17.01 -0.11
C LEU A 180 0.31 16.06 0.88
N LEU A 181 0.24 16.43 2.17
CA LEU A 181 -0.43 15.65 3.21
C LEU A 181 -1.93 15.57 2.93
N ARG A 182 -2.56 16.71 2.60
CA ARG A 182 -3.98 16.77 2.26
C ARG A 182 -4.35 15.89 1.07
N GLU A 183 -3.63 16.04 -0.05
CA GLU A 183 -3.84 15.19 -1.23
C GLU A 183 -3.64 13.70 -0.91
N SER A 184 -2.63 13.36 -0.11
CA SER A 184 -2.37 11.97 0.27
C SER A 184 -3.53 11.38 1.08
N HIS A 185 -4.09 12.16 2.01
CA HIS A 185 -5.20 11.73 2.85
C HIS A 185 -6.55 11.70 2.11
N GLU A 186 -6.86 12.74 1.34
CA GLU A 186 -8.19 12.93 0.75
C GLU A 186 -8.37 12.26 -0.61
N VAL A 187 -7.26 12.01 -1.34
CA VAL A 187 -7.31 11.44 -2.70
C VAL A 187 -6.59 10.10 -2.78
N PHE A 188 -5.30 10.04 -2.45
CA PHE A 188 -4.49 8.86 -2.71
C PHE A 188 -4.83 7.67 -1.80
N ALA A 189 -5.00 7.89 -0.50
CA ALA A 189 -5.36 6.81 0.42
C ALA A 189 -6.77 6.24 0.17
N PRO A 190 -7.83 7.05 -0.09
CA PRO A 190 -9.12 6.54 -0.54
C PRO A 190 -9.06 5.79 -1.87
N LEU A 191 -8.23 6.25 -2.81
CA LEU A 191 -8.05 5.58 -4.09
C LEU A 191 -7.38 4.20 -3.90
N ALA A 192 -6.30 4.12 -3.12
CA ALA A 192 -5.68 2.85 -2.75
C ALA A 192 -6.67 1.90 -2.05
N ASN A 193 -7.55 2.44 -1.20
CA ASN A 193 -8.62 1.70 -0.57
C ASN A 193 -9.61 1.09 -1.58
N ARG A 194 -10.06 1.88 -2.57
CA ARG A 194 -10.98 1.41 -3.62
C ARG A 194 -10.35 0.34 -4.51
N LEU A 195 -9.04 0.42 -4.73
CA LEU A 195 -8.27 -0.55 -5.50
C LEU A 195 -7.92 -1.80 -4.70
N GLY A 196 -8.23 -1.86 -3.40
CA GLY A 196 -7.90 -2.98 -2.55
C GLY A 196 -6.42 -3.09 -2.19
N ILE A 197 -5.62 -2.03 -2.43
CA ILE A 197 -4.17 -2.01 -2.15
C ILE A 197 -3.96 -1.51 -0.72
N TRP A 198 -4.25 -2.39 0.22
CA TRP A 198 -4.28 -2.07 1.65
C TRP A 198 -2.91 -1.66 2.20
N GLN A 199 -1.82 -2.28 1.69
CA GLN A 199 -0.46 -1.98 2.10
C GLN A 199 -0.15 -0.50 1.88
N ILE A 200 -0.36 0.01 0.67
CA ILE A 200 -0.14 1.41 0.33
C ILE A 200 -1.06 2.33 1.12
N LYS A 201 -2.35 1.97 1.22
CA LYS A 201 -3.33 2.77 1.96
C LYS A 201 -2.92 3.00 3.41
N TRP A 202 -2.66 1.93 4.15
CA TRP A 202 -2.41 2.04 5.59
C TRP A 202 -1.09 2.73 5.89
N GLU A 203 -0.05 2.42 5.14
CA GLU A 203 1.23 3.07 5.33
C GLU A 203 1.15 4.57 4.99
N MET A 204 0.44 4.92 3.92
CA MET A 204 0.21 6.31 3.56
C MET A 204 -0.56 7.07 4.65
N GLU A 205 -1.65 6.50 5.17
CA GLU A 205 -2.41 7.08 6.29
C GLU A 205 -1.54 7.25 7.55
N ASP A 206 -0.66 6.29 7.83
CA ASP A 206 0.23 6.33 8.99
C ASP A 206 1.30 7.40 8.87
N LEU A 207 1.93 7.52 7.70
CA LEU A 207 2.92 8.57 7.43
C LEU A 207 2.29 9.98 7.44
N VAL A 208 1.09 10.12 6.91
CA VAL A 208 0.33 11.39 6.99
C VAL A 208 0.02 11.73 8.44
N PHE A 209 -0.48 10.78 9.23
CA PHE A 209 -0.79 10.97 10.64
C PHE A 209 0.45 11.33 11.45
N ARG A 210 1.57 10.62 11.22
CA ARG A 210 2.86 10.93 11.85
C ARG A 210 3.32 12.37 11.59
N ALA A 211 3.07 12.88 10.39
CA ALA A 211 3.45 14.25 10.02
C ALA A 211 2.49 15.31 10.59
N GLN A 212 1.20 14.99 10.70
CA GLN A 212 0.17 15.92 11.19
C GLN A 212 0.13 15.99 12.72
N GLU A 213 0.32 14.85 13.39
CA GLU A 213 0.24 14.74 14.85
C GLU A 213 1.49 14.02 15.43
N PRO A 214 2.69 14.61 15.30
CA PRO A 214 3.94 13.94 15.66
C PRO A 214 4.04 13.58 17.13
N ASP A 215 3.43 14.35 18.04
CA ASP A 215 3.46 14.10 19.47
C ASP A 215 2.56 12.92 19.85
N THR A 216 1.33 12.90 19.33
CA THR A 216 0.41 11.77 19.50
C THR A 216 1.03 10.50 18.91
N TYR A 217 1.63 10.59 17.73
CA TYR A 217 2.30 9.45 17.10
C TYR A 217 3.43 8.89 17.96
N ARG A 218 4.32 9.76 18.48
CA ARG A 218 5.44 9.37 19.33
C ARG A 218 4.98 8.76 20.65
N HIS A 219 3.96 9.34 21.27
CA HIS A 219 3.39 8.82 22.50
C HIS A 219 2.86 7.39 22.33
N ILE A 220 2.05 7.14 21.29
CA ILE A 220 1.53 5.79 21.04
C ILE A 220 2.65 4.83 20.60
N ALA A 221 3.65 5.30 19.86
CA ALA A 221 4.82 4.51 19.50
C ALA A 221 5.59 4.04 20.74
N SER A 222 5.83 4.93 21.74
CA SER A 222 6.51 4.55 22.98
C SER A 222 5.72 3.51 23.79
N LEU A 223 4.40 3.66 23.88
CA LEU A 223 3.54 2.67 24.56
C LEU A 223 3.55 1.29 23.85
N LEU A 224 3.76 1.29 22.54
CA LEU A 224 3.94 0.05 21.78
C LEU A 224 5.32 -0.56 22.00
N ASP A 225 6.38 0.24 22.07
CA ASP A 225 7.76 -0.22 22.25
C ASP A 225 8.04 -0.77 23.65
N GLU A 226 7.51 -0.16 24.70
CA GLU A 226 7.66 -0.62 26.10
C GLU A 226 7.26 -2.08 26.31
N LYS A 227 6.38 -2.59 25.47
CA LYS A 227 5.85 -3.96 25.54
C LYS A 227 6.35 -4.88 24.41
N ARG A 228 7.36 -4.46 23.65
CA ARG A 228 7.73 -5.07 22.37
C ARG A 228 8.35 -6.46 22.49
N VAL A 229 9.39 -6.62 23.30
CA VAL A 229 10.24 -7.81 23.30
C VAL A 229 9.51 -9.07 23.78
N GLU A 230 8.80 -9.01 24.90
CA GLU A 230 8.05 -10.16 25.44
C GLU A 230 6.92 -10.60 24.53
N ARG A 231 6.32 -9.63 23.83
CA ARG A 231 5.16 -9.85 22.98
C ARG A 231 5.51 -10.33 21.57
N GLU A 232 6.67 -9.98 21.03
CA GLU A 232 7.13 -10.49 19.73
C GLU A 232 7.43 -11.97 19.80
N LEU A 233 8.09 -12.41 20.88
CA LEU A 233 8.38 -13.83 21.10
C LEU A 233 7.10 -14.67 21.24
N ALA A 234 6.15 -14.22 22.05
CA ALA A 234 4.87 -14.89 22.23
C ALA A 234 4.03 -14.91 20.94
N LEU A 235 4.06 -13.84 20.12
CA LEU A 235 3.35 -13.78 18.86
C LEU A 235 3.95 -14.74 17.83
N GLU A 236 5.28 -14.81 17.76
CA GLU A 236 5.99 -15.72 16.85
C GLU A 236 5.75 -17.19 17.22
N GLN A 237 5.79 -17.53 18.50
CA GLN A 237 5.45 -18.89 18.97
C GLN A 237 4.02 -19.27 18.57
N ARG A 238 3.06 -18.35 18.74
CA ARG A 238 1.66 -18.60 18.36
C ARG A 238 1.46 -18.67 16.86
N ARG A 239 2.16 -17.82 16.09
CA ARG A 239 2.18 -17.89 14.64
C ARG A 239 2.62 -19.27 14.16
N ALA A 240 3.76 -19.73 14.65
CA ALA A 240 4.30 -21.04 14.30
C ALA A 240 3.38 -22.19 14.72
N ALA A 241 2.77 -22.11 15.92
CA ALA A 241 1.84 -23.13 16.40
C ALA A 241 0.57 -23.22 15.53
N ILE A 242 -0.03 -22.08 15.16
CA ILE A 242 -1.21 -22.06 14.27
C ILE A 242 -0.87 -22.61 12.91
N GLU A 243 0.27 -22.19 12.32
CA GLU A 243 0.71 -22.66 11.01
C GLU A 243 0.95 -24.16 11.00
N ALA A 244 1.64 -24.70 12.01
CA ALA A 244 1.89 -26.12 12.16
C ALA A 244 0.59 -26.92 12.33
N ALA A 245 -0.34 -26.44 13.15
CA ALA A 245 -1.61 -27.10 13.40
C ALA A 245 -2.52 -27.14 12.17
N LEU A 246 -2.60 -26.05 11.40
CA LEU A 246 -3.36 -26.02 10.15
C LEU A 246 -2.74 -26.93 9.09
N ARG A 247 -1.41 -26.95 9.00
CA ARG A 247 -0.69 -27.87 8.10
C ARG A 247 -0.92 -29.34 8.48
N ALA A 248 -1.00 -29.67 9.77
CA ALA A 248 -1.34 -31.01 10.23
C ALA A 248 -2.74 -31.45 9.84
N GLN A 249 -3.65 -30.50 9.59
CA GLN A 249 -5.01 -30.75 9.06
C GLN A 249 -5.05 -30.74 7.51
N GLY A 250 -3.92 -30.70 6.84
CA GLY A 250 -3.81 -30.69 5.38
C GLY A 250 -4.09 -29.32 4.75
N ILE A 251 -4.14 -28.24 5.53
CA ILE A 251 -4.35 -26.88 5.03
C ILE A 251 -2.98 -26.23 4.81
N ASP A 252 -2.67 -25.87 3.57
CA ASP A 252 -1.48 -25.08 3.22
C ASP A 252 -1.69 -23.61 3.60
N ALA A 253 -1.47 -23.32 4.88
CA ALA A 253 -1.67 -22.00 5.46
C ALA A 253 -0.36 -21.26 5.64
N SER A 254 -0.34 -19.99 5.24
CA SER A 254 0.72 -19.04 5.60
C SER A 254 0.21 -18.10 6.68
N VAL A 255 0.87 -18.11 7.83
CA VAL A 255 0.51 -17.27 8.98
C VAL A 255 1.53 -16.17 9.16
N SER A 256 1.09 -14.92 9.13
CA SER A 256 1.94 -13.75 9.29
C SER A 256 1.42 -12.82 10.37
N GLY A 257 2.35 -12.23 11.14
CA GLY A 257 2.02 -11.13 12.05
C GLY A 257 1.74 -9.87 11.26
N ARG A 258 0.66 -9.18 11.61
CA ARG A 258 0.32 -7.88 11.02
C ARG A 258 0.38 -6.81 12.11
N PRO A 259 1.44 -5.98 12.14
CA PRO A 259 1.44 -4.82 13.01
C PRO A 259 0.31 -3.88 12.60
N LYS A 260 -0.45 -3.41 13.58
CA LYS A 260 -1.47 -2.40 13.34
C LYS A 260 -0.82 -1.03 13.28
N HIS A 261 -1.13 -0.26 12.24
CA HIS A 261 -0.62 1.09 12.08
C HIS A 261 -1.12 2.00 13.20
N ILE A 262 -0.26 2.89 13.69
CA ILE A 262 -0.54 3.80 14.80
C ILE A 262 -1.77 4.67 14.51
N SER A 263 -1.90 5.17 13.28
CA SER A 263 -3.07 5.92 12.82
C SER A 263 -4.38 5.15 13.02
N SER A 264 -4.37 3.84 12.79
CA SER A 264 -5.56 2.98 12.97
C SER A 264 -5.87 2.75 14.45
N ILE A 265 -4.84 2.65 15.31
CA ILE A 265 -5.00 2.55 16.75
C ILE A 265 -5.65 3.83 17.29
N VAL A 266 -5.09 4.99 16.97
CA VAL A 266 -5.61 6.29 17.41
C VAL A 266 -7.04 6.53 16.92
N ARG A 267 -7.34 6.17 15.67
CA ARG A 267 -8.69 6.26 15.14
C ARG A 267 -9.69 5.42 15.94
N LYS A 268 -9.31 4.20 16.34
CA LYS A 268 -10.16 3.34 17.18
C LYS A 268 -10.31 3.91 18.59
N MET A 269 -9.23 4.42 19.19
CA MET A 269 -9.27 5.08 20.49
C MET A 269 -10.26 6.26 20.48
N ARG A 270 -10.15 7.16 19.52
CA ARG A 270 -11.02 8.34 19.38
C ARG A 270 -12.47 7.95 19.04
N GLY A 271 -12.67 7.03 18.11
CA GLY A 271 -14.00 6.63 17.65
C GLY A 271 -14.82 5.88 18.69
N LYS A 272 -14.17 5.17 19.62
CA LYS A 272 -14.82 4.43 20.71
C LYS A 272 -14.57 5.03 22.09
N SER A 273 -13.90 6.19 22.19
CA SER A 273 -13.50 6.86 23.45
C SER A 273 -12.74 5.93 24.39
N LEU A 274 -11.79 5.13 23.83
CA LEU A 274 -11.02 4.13 24.57
C LEU A 274 -9.62 4.66 24.92
N GLY A 275 -9.09 4.29 26.10
CA GLY A 275 -7.68 4.41 26.39
C GLY A 275 -6.84 3.38 25.63
N PHE A 276 -5.51 3.59 25.54
CA PHE A 276 -4.61 2.69 24.82
C PHE A 276 -4.69 1.24 25.34
N GLU A 277 -4.77 1.05 26.66
CA GLU A 277 -4.87 -0.27 27.30
C GLU A 277 -6.18 -1.00 26.96
N GLN A 278 -7.20 -0.28 26.53
CA GLN A 278 -8.49 -0.84 26.12
C GLN A 278 -8.56 -1.18 24.63
N VAL A 279 -7.51 -0.85 23.86
CA VAL A 279 -7.41 -1.23 22.45
C VAL A 279 -6.76 -2.61 22.37
N PHE A 280 -7.58 -3.63 22.43
CA PHE A 280 -7.16 -5.05 22.52
C PHE A 280 -6.57 -5.61 21.21
N ASP A 281 -6.86 -5.01 20.05
CA ASP A 281 -6.46 -5.51 18.73
C ASP A 281 -5.21 -4.81 18.16
N VAL A 282 -4.27 -4.44 19.04
CA VAL A 282 -2.97 -3.84 18.66
C VAL A 282 -2.16 -4.80 17.77
N ARG A 283 -2.48 -6.09 17.80
CA ARG A 283 -1.82 -7.14 17.04
C ARG A 283 -2.84 -8.00 16.32
N ALA A 284 -2.58 -8.26 15.04
CA ALA A 284 -3.36 -9.18 14.24
C ALA A 284 -2.44 -10.24 13.66
N LEU A 285 -2.93 -11.47 13.60
CA LEU A 285 -2.41 -12.51 12.75
C LEU A 285 -3.26 -12.57 11.48
N ARG A 286 -2.61 -12.72 10.35
CA ARG A 286 -3.23 -13.00 9.07
C ARG A 286 -2.93 -14.43 8.70
N ILE A 287 -3.97 -15.21 8.44
CA ILE A 287 -3.89 -16.56 7.93
C ILE A 287 -4.33 -16.51 6.46
N LEU A 288 -3.42 -16.84 5.56
CA LEU A 288 -3.72 -16.99 4.12
C LEU A 288 -3.85 -18.47 3.83
N VAL A 289 -4.93 -18.84 3.16
CA VAL A 289 -5.25 -20.22 2.80
C VAL A 289 -5.74 -20.29 1.34
N PRO A 290 -5.60 -21.46 0.66
CA PRO A 290 -5.91 -21.59 -0.76
C PRO A 290 -7.40 -21.38 -1.10
N THR A 291 -8.33 -21.86 -0.26
CA THR A 291 -9.76 -21.87 -0.61
C THR A 291 -10.65 -21.20 0.45
N VAL A 292 -11.89 -20.90 0.06
CA VAL A 292 -12.92 -20.39 0.99
C VAL A 292 -13.25 -21.41 2.06
N VAL A 293 -13.27 -22.69 1.71
CA VAL A 293 -13.53 -23.79 2.68
C VAL A 293 -12.43 -23.79 3.73
N ASP A 294 -11.17 -23.65 3.33
CA ASP A 294 -10.04 -23.59 4.26
C ASP A 294 -10.12 -22.37 5.18
N CYS A 295 -10.71 -21.24 4.72
CA CYS A 295 -10.96 -20.08 5.59
C CYS A 295 -11.87 -20.42 6.77
N TYR A 296 -13.00 -21.12 6.50
CA TYR A 296 -13.93 -21.50 7.55
C TYR A 296 -13.35 -22.63 8.44
N THR A 297 -12.57 -23.54 7.86
CA THR A 297 -11.89 -24.60 8.61
C THR A 297 -10.84 -23.99 9.56
N ALA A 298 -10.04 -23.04 9.08
CA ALA A 298 -9.08 -22.32 9.91
C ALA A 298 -9.77 -21.50 11.01
N LEU A 299 -10.91 -20.85 10.71
CA LEU A 299 -11.72 -20.15 11.71
C LEU A 299 -12.22 -21.13 12.79
N GLY A 300 -12.76 -22.29 12.39
CA GLY A 300 -13.22 -23.34 13.31
C GLY A 300 -12.12 -23.80 14.24
N TRP A 301 -10.92 -24.07 13.69
CA TRP A 301 -9.77 -24.43 14.51
C TRP A 301 -9.40 -23.33 15.52
N VAL A 302 -9.37 -22.07 15.07
CA VAL A 302 -9.08 -20.93 15.94
C VAL A 302 -10.09 -20.81 17.07
N HIS A 303 -11.39 -20.93 16.79
CA HIS A 303 -12.46 -20.84 17.79
C HIS A 303 -12.51 -22.04 18.77
N GLN A 304 -11.94 -23.18 18.38
CA GLN A 304 -11.77 -24.33 19.28
C GLN A 304 -10.62 -24.14 20.29
N HIS A 305 -9.57 -23.43 19.88
CA HIS A 305 -8.35 -23.24 20.71
C HIS A 305 -8.28 -21.92 21.44
N PHE A 306 -9.10 -20.94 21.06
CA PHE A 306 -9.17 -19.62 21.64
C PHE A 306 -10.62 -19.22 21.87
N THR A 307 -10.89 -18.45 22.92
CA THR A 307 -12.24 -17.97 23.22
C THR A 307 -12.62 -16.80 22.30
N PRO A 308 -13.58 -16.94 21.39
CA PRO A 308 -14.00 -15.86 20.51
C PRO A 308 -14.76 -14.76 21.26
N VAL A 309 -14.67 -13.54 20.71
CA VAL A 309 -15.46 -12.38 21.14
C VAL A 309 -16.54 -12.15 20.09
N PRO A 310 -17.80 -12.56 20.35
CA PRO A 310 -18.85 -12.59 19.32
C PRO A 310 -19.13 -11.23 18.67
N GLU A 311 -19.04 -10.14 19.42
CA GLU A 311 -19.33 -8.78 18.97
C GLU A 311 -18.26 -8.22 18.00
N GLU A 312 -17.11 -8.87 17.94
CA GLU A 312 -15.98 -8.49 17.07
C GLU A 312 -15.75 -9.53 15.94
N PHE A 313 -16.81 -10.25 15.54
CA PHE A 313 -16.77 -11.19 14.41
C PHE A 313 -17.44 -10.58 13.18
N ASP A 314 -16.74 -10.61 12.05
CA ASP A 314 -17.24 -10.15 10.76
C ASP A 314 -16.99 -11.22 9.67
N ASP A 315 -18.04 -11.63 9.00
CA ASP A 315 -17.98 -12.50 7.83
C ASP A 315 -18.13 -11.70 6.52
N TYR A 316 -17.00 -11.25 6.00
CA TYR A 316 -16.94 -10.58 4.70
C TYR A 316 -16.79 -11.55 3.52
N ILE A 317 -16.85 -12.87 3.74
CA ILE A 317 -17.00 -13.87 2.68
C ILE A 317 -18.48 -14.00 2.32
N ALA A 318 -19.34 -14.20 3.31
CA ALA A 318 -20.78 -14.26 3.13
C ALA A 318 -21.40 -12.90 2.75
N ARG A 319 -20.85 -11.81 3.31
CA ARG A 319 -21.29 -10.42 3.04
C ARG A 319 -20.10 -9.55 2.62
N PRO A 320 -19.64 -9.63 1.36
CA PRO A 320 -18.51 -8.87 0.87
C PRO A 320 -18.72 -7.36 1.02
N LYS A 321 -17.63 -6.63 1.31
CA LYS A 321 -17.68 -5.17 1.32
C LYS A 321 -17.96 -4.63 -0.09
N PRO A 322 -18.46 -3.38 -0.23
CA PRO A 322 -18.78 -2.78 -1.55
C PRO A 322 -17.60 -2.76 -2.54
N ASN A 323 -16.38 -2.80 -2.04
CA ASN A 323 -15.14 -2.87 -2.84
C ASN A 323 -14.71 -4.30 -3.19
N GLY A 324 -15.56 -5.30 -2.93
CA GLY A 324 -15.26 -6.71 -3.22
C GLY A 324 -14.32 -7.40 -2.21
N TYR A 325 -13.92 -6.74 -1.12
CA TYR A 325 -13.10 -7.35 -0.08
C TYR A 325 -13.81 -8.52 0.59
N ARG A 326 -13.12 -9.66 0.68
CA ARG A 326 -13.61 -10.91 1.29
C ARG A 326 -12.59 -11.41 2.30
N SER A 327 -13.01 -11.64 3.52
CA SER A 327 -12.19 -12.18 4.60
C SER A 327 -13.09 -12.54 5.79
N LEU A 328 -12.64 -13.44 6.65
CA LEU A 328 -13.20 -13.61 7.99
C LEU A 328 -12.36 -12.80 8.98
N HIS A 329 -13.01 -12.02 9.82
CA HIS A 329 -12.36 -11.29 10.90
C HIS A 329 -12.93 -11.81 12.22
N THR A 330 -12.06 -12.16 13.13
CA THR A 330 -12.47 -12.57 14.47
C THR A 330 -11.49 -12.02 15.50
N VAL A 331 -11.99 -11.70 16.66
CA VAL A 331 -11.18 -11.35 17.83
C VAL A 331 -11.31 -12.50 18.83
N VAL A 332 -10.18 -12.98 19.31
CA VAL A 332 -10.14 -14.09 20.26
C VAL A 332 -9.31 -13.73 21.50
N ARG A 333 -9.65 -14.34 22.61
CA ARG A 333 -8.88 -14.28 23.86
C ARG A 333 -8.09 -15.56 24.01
N ASP A 334 -6.89 -15.42 24.52
CA ASP A 334 -6.06 -16.53 24.96
C ASP A 334 -6.42 -16.97 26.39
N ALA A 335 -5.93 -18.13 26.81
CA ALA A 335 -6.11 -18.62 28.17
C ALA A 335 -5.51 -17.67 29.23
N ASP A 336 -4.51 -16.89 28.85
CA ASP A 336 -3.82 -15.92 29.72
C ASP A 336 -4.48 -14.51 29.70
N GLY A 337 -5.59 -14.29 29.01
CA GLY A 337 -6.37 -13.04 28.93
C GLY A 337 -6.24 -12.28 27.61
#